data_6517ef71cd858cfe510b74ad7a5cea73
#
_entry.id   6517ef71cd858cfe510b74ad7a5cea73
#
_cell.length_a   1.000
_cell.length_b   1.000
_cell.length_c   1.000
_cell.angle_alpha   90.00
_cell.angle_beta   90.00
_cell.angle_gamma   90.00
#
_symmetry.space_group_name_H-M   'P 1'
#
loop_
_entity.id
_entity.type
_entity.pdbx_description
1 polymer ?
#
loop_
_entity_poly.entity_id
_entity_poly.type
_entity_poly.pdbx_seq_one_letter_code
_entity_poly.pdbx_strand_id
1 'polypeptide(L)'
;MAINKEESISTLLKNFINSQPDVEIAFLYSRQGLLISKYGKFSLEGGTIKTDEVEQVHGAIASLAESLISKISLEYKSGHFGTGSFDTPDNRIIFLEAGAEAILLCVCNYEANFDKIFPIAYLVVEKIAQLLEESFDYTHNSLEIPDLAINENYSLNLDRHTVDDEVIGNVKLKHHIKLVENRKKNFKLIVLGSAAVGKTTLINSFLKKSQVRDYRPTLGISLSTQKYYVQGFKDDIISFLIYDLAGQEIFKRVRHEYYQGAHCVFIVYDITRKETFDEAIDFWFKDARDELGDIPFVLIGNKVDLEEKRQVTKQEGLVKAEELRSFFIETSALKNINVQDTFKLIGIGLFFKTFEEMERLNISE
;
A
#
# COMPACT_ATOMS: atom_id res chain seq x y z
N MET A 1 12.18 26.37 -0.22
CA MET A 1 12.56 26.08 -1.61
C MET A 1 11.34 25.40 -2.24
N ALA A 2 10.82 25.93 -3.34
CA ALA A 2 9.79 25.22 -4.09
C ALA A 2 10.47 24.00 -4.73
N ILE A 3 10.12 22.80 -4.26
CA ILE A 3 10.61 21.56 -4.85
C ILE A 3 10.00 21.49 -6.25
N ASN A 4 10.84 21.29 -7.26
CA ASN A 4 10.39 21.18 -8.64
C ASN A 4 9.48 19.92 -8.76
N LYS A 5 8.27 20.11 -9.22
CA LYS A 5 7.25 19.06 -9.39
C LYS A 5 7.79 17.89 -10.25
N GLU A 6 8.47 18.20 -11.33
CA GLU A 6 9.06 17.21 -12.23
C GLU A 6 10.16 16.39 -11.53
N GLU A 7 11.01 17.03 -10.73
CA GLU A 7 12.05 16.37 -9.93
C GLU A 7 11.44 15.46 -8.86
N SER A 8 10.35 15.88 -8.22
CA SER A 8 9.64 15.08 -7.23
C SER A 8 9.03 13.81 -7.85
N ILE A 9 8.41 13.93 -9.02
CA ILE A 9 7.84 12.79 -9.75
C ILE A 9 8.96 11.83 -10.18
N SER A 10 10.06 12.35 -10.74
CA SER A 10 11.21 11.53 -11.15
C SER A 10 11.81 10.77 -9.95
N THR A 11 11.97 11.45 -8.81
CA THR A 11 12.44 10.83 -7.56
C THR A 11 11.49 9.73 -7.08
N LEU A 12 10.19 9.98 -7.12
CA LEU A 12 9.19 9.00 -6.70
C LEU A 12 9.21 7.75 -7.59
N LEU A 13 9.30 7.92 -8.93
CA LEU A 13 9.42 6.78 -9.86
C LEU A 13 10.70 5.99 -9.62
N LYS A 14 11.81 6.67 -9.36
CA LYS A 14 13.09 6.02 -8.99
C LYS A 14 12.94 5.19 -7.71
N ASN A 15 12.34 5.75 -6.67
CA ASN A 15 12.14 5.06 -5.40
C ASN A 15 11.21 3.85 -5.57
N PHE A 16 10.17 3.99 -6.40
CA PHE A 16 9.26 2.90 -6.74
C PHE A 16 9.99 1.74 -7.41
N ILE A 17 10.73 1.99 -8.49
CA ILE A 17 11.50 0.95 -9.21
C ILE A 17 12.53 0.27 -8.29
N ASN A 18 13.19 1.04 -7.43
CA ASN A 18 14.16 0.48 -6.49
C ASN A 18 13.51 -0.40 -5.41
N SER A 19 12.26 -0.11 -5.04
CA SER A 19 11.50 -0.89 -4.05
C SER A 19 10.85 -2.15 -4.64
N GLN A 20 10.71 -2.22 -5.97
CA GLN A 20 10.02 -3.32 -6.67
C GLN A 20 10.96 -4.00 -7.66
N PRO A 21 11.62 -5.11 -7.26
CA PRO A 21 12.58 -5.81 -8.13
C PRO A 21 12.00 -6.27 -9.46
N ASP A 22 10.72 -6.66 -9.47
CA ASP A 22 10.03 -7.19 -10.64
C ASP A 22 9.57 -6.11 -11.63
N VAL A 23 9.61 -4.83 -11.25
CA VAL A 23 9.30 -3.72 -12.15
C VAL A 23 10.60 -3.23 -12.81
N GLU A 24 10.67 -3.31 -14.12
CA GLU A 24 11.86 -2.94 -14.90
C GLU A 24 11.85 -1.46 -15.26
N ILE A 25 10.69 -0.97 -15.73
CA ILE A 25 10.53 0.41 -16.19
C ILE A 25 9.18 0.95 -15.74
N ALA A 26 9.14 2.20 -15.32
CA ALA A 26 7.92 2.95 -15.07
C ALA A 26 7.88 4.21 -15.96
N PHE A 27 6.78 4.39 -16.65
CA PHE A 27 6.48 5.56 -17.47
C PHE A 27 5.26 6.27 -16.88
N LEU A 28 5.33 7.58 -16.80
CA LEU A 28 4.17 8.41 -16.50
C LEU A 28 3.79 9.18 -17.76
N TYR A 29 2.61 8.91 -18.28
CA TYR A 29 2.05 9.59 -19.44
C TYR A 29 0.88 10.49 -19.05
N SER A 30 0.69 11.59 -19.80
CA SER A 30 -0.61 12.27 -19.78
C SER A 30 -1.68 11.38 -20.42
N ARG A 31 -2.95 11.69 -20.20
CA ARG A 31 -4.06 10.96 -20.86
C ARG A 31 -4.03 11.07 -22.39
N GLN A 32 -3.33 12.07 -22.95
CA GLN A 32 -3.10 12.21 -24.39
C GLN A 32 -1.90 11.40 -24.90
N GLY A 33 -1.24 10.62 -24.03
CA GLY A 33 -0.10 9.79 -24.39
C GLY A 33 1.24 10.56 -24.46
N LEU A 34 1.31 11.78 -23.93
CA LEU A 34 2.55 12.54 -23.85
C LEU A 34 3.35 12.09 -22.61
N LEU A 35 4.63 11.79 -22.79
CA LEU A 35 5.52 11.41 -21.70
C LEU A 35 5.74 12.57 -20.74
N ILE A 36 5.42 12.36 -19.46
CA ILE A 36 5.66 13.31 -18.36
C ILE A 36 6.98 13.00 -17.67
N SER A 37 7.20 11.72 -17.32
CA SER A 37 8.42 11.26 -16.64
C SER A 37 8.62 9.76 -16.86
N LYS A 38 9.85 9.28 -16.70
CA LYS A 38 10.19 7.86 -16.76
C LYS A 38 11.36 7.53 -15.85
N TYR A 39 11.39 6.28 -15.39
CA TYR A 39 12.57 5.69 -14.74
C TYR A 39 12.63 4.20 -15.02
N GLY A 40 13.85 3.63 -15.19
CA GLY A 40 14.02 2.20 -15.45
C GLY A 40 15.42 1.70 -15.11
N LYS A 41 15.54 0.39 -14.91
CA LYS A 41 16.79 -0.33 -14.68
C LYS A 41 17.45 -0.63 -16.03
N PHE A 42 18.06 0.35 -16.67
CA PHE A 42 18.76 0.12 -17.92
C PHE A 42 20.13 -0.51 -17.66
N SER A 43 20.29 -1.81 -17.94
CA SER A 43 21.62 -2.40 -18.16
C SER A 43 22.06 -2.05 -19.57
N LEU A 44 23.10 -1.20 -19.66
CA LEU A 44 23.81 -0.90 -20.92
C LEU A 44 24.72 -2.11 -21.29
N GLU A 45 24.17 -3.30 -21.49
CA GLU A 45 24.90 -4.39 -22.10
C GLU A 45 24.29 -4.73 -23.46
N GLY A 46 24.90 -4.12 -24.49
CA GLY A 46 24.96 -4.70 -25.83
C GLY A 46 23.74 -4.57 -26.74
N GLY A 47 23.03 -3.47 -26.76
CA GLY A 47 22.05 -3.22 -27.82
C GLY A 47 21.45 -1.82 -27.73
N THR A 48 21.73 -0.99 -28.74
CA THR A 48 21.08 0.32 -28.89
C THR A 48 19.60 0.10 -29.21
N ILE A 49 18.77 -0.16 -28.17
CA ILE A 49 17.35 0.06 -28.32
C ILE A 49 17.23 1.58 -28.44
N LYS A 50 16.78 2.05 -29.59
CA LYS A 50 16.50 3.47 -29.79
C LYS A 50 15.41 3.81 -28.80
N THR A 51 15.75 4.49 -27.72
CA THR A 51 14.85 4.89 -26.63
C THR A 51 13.59 5.56 -27.16
N ASP A 52 13.70 6.31 -28.23
CA ASP A 52 12.59 7.03 -28.87
C ASP A 52 11.52 6.12 -29.47
N GLU A 53 11.88 4.98 -30.06
CA GLU A 53 10.91 4.02 -30.63
C GLU A 53 10.14 3.30 -29.51
N VAL A 54 10.84 2.92 -28.44
CA VAL A 54 10.22 2.27 -27.26
C VAL A 54 9.25 3.23 -26.57
N GLU A 55 9.64 4.51 -26.41
CA GLU A 55 8.78 5.54 -25.82
C GLU A 55 7.53 5.80 -26.65
N GLN A 56 7.64 5.85 -27.99
CA GLN A 56 6.50 6.02 -28.87
C GLN A 56 5.51 4.86 -28.80
N VAL A 57 6.00 3.62 -28.76
CA VAL A 57 5.16 2.42 -28.62
C VAL A 57 4.43 2.43 -27.28
N HIS A 58 5.12 2.72 -26.17
CA HIS A 58 4.50 2.77 -24.85
C HIS A 58 3.54 3.97 -24.70
N GLY A 59 3.82 5.10 -25.34
CA GLY A 59 2.89 6.23 -25.42
C GLY A 59 1.61 5.88 -26.18
N ALA A 60 1.72 5.13 -27.27
CA ALA A 60 0.56 4.60 -27.99
C ALA A 60 -0.25 3.61 -27.12
N ILE A 61 0.43 2.75 -26.37
CA ILE A 61 -0.20 1.82 -25.42
C ILE A 61 -0.93 2.60 -24.32
N ALA A 62 -0.34 3.64 -23.75
CA ALA A 62 -0.97 4.49 -22.73
C ALA A 62 -2.24 5.18 -23.29
N SER A 63 -2.20 5.65 -24.53
CA SER A 63 -3.36 6.24 -25.20
C SER A 63 -4.46 5.20 -25.51
N LEU A 64 -4.08 3.97 -25.86
CA LEU A 64 -5.02 2.85 -26.02
C LEU A 64 -5.63 2.46 -24.66
N ALA A 65 -4.83 2.40 -23.60
CA ALA A 65 -5.30 2.14 -22.25
C ALA A 65 -6.37 3.16 -21.83
N GLU A 66 -6.13 4.46 -22.08
CA GLU A 66 -7.13 5.52 -21.83
C GLU A 66 -8.43 5.29 -22.61
N SER A 67 -8.32 4.92 -23.89
CA SER A 67 -9.49 4.63 -24.74
C SER A 67 -10.29 3.43 -24.20
N LEU A 68 -9.62 2.39 -23.72
CA LEU A 68 -10.23 1.21 -23.11
C LEU A 68 -10.88 1.56 -21.77
N ILE A 69 -10.17 2.25 -20.89
CA ILE A 69 -10.68 2.73 -19.60
C ILE A 69 -11.96 3.53 -19.82
N SER A 70 -11.94 4.48 -20.74
CA SER A 70 -13.09 5.34 -21.05
C SER A 70 -14.29 4.55 -21.56
N LYS A 71 -14.07 3.57 -22.45
CA LYS A 71 -15.15 2.70 -22.99
C LYS A 71 -15.75 1.83 -21.91
N ILE A 72 -14.91 1.18 -21.09
CA ILE A 72 -15.36 0.35 -19.96
C ILE A 72 -16.15 1.19 -18.96
N SER A 73 -15.67 2.37 -18.62
CA SER A 73 -16.38 3.30 -17.73
C SER A 73 -17.73 3.72 -18.24
N LEU A 74 -17.88 3.91 -19.55
CA LEU A 74 -19.16 4.25 -20.19
C LEU A 74 -20.12 3.06 -20.22
N GLU A 75 -19.64 1.88 -20.61
CA GLU A 75 -20.45 0.68 -20.80
C GLU A 75 -21.01 0.14 -19.49
N TYR A 76 -20.17 0.12 -18.45
CA TYR A 76 -20.54 -0.39 -17.12
C TYR A 76 -21.05 0.69 -16.17
N LYS A 77 -21.18 1.96 -16.63
CA LYS A 77 -21.61 3.12 -15.82
C LYS A 77 -20.76 3.29 -14.54
N SER A 78 -19.56 2.76 -14.54
CA SER A 78 -18.61 2.92 -13.45
C SER A 78 -17.96 4.30 -13.57
N GLY A 79 -17.80 4.98 -12.47
CA GLY A 79 -17.30 6.35 -12.48
C GLY A 79 -15.90 6.50 -13.05
N HIS A 80 -14.94 5.77 -12.59
CA HIS A 80 -13.57 5.70 -13.10
C HIS A 80 -13.03 4.29 -12.92
N PHE A 81 -12.29 3.82 -13.92
CA PHE A 81 -11.64 2.53 -13.90
C PHE A 81 -10.15 2.74 -13.72
N GLY A 82 -9.60 2.28 -12.57
CA GLY A 82 -8.27 2.71 -12.16
C GLY A 82 -7.10 1.91 -12.71
N THR A 83 -7.30 0.65 -13.20
CA THR A 83 -6.18 -0.26 -13.41
C THR A 83 -6.48 -1.32 -14.46
N GLY A 84 -5.45 -1.72 -15.19
CA GLY A 84 -5.50 -2.87 -16.08
C GLY A 84 -4.11 -3.47 -16.30
N SER A 85 -4.06 -4.67 -16.87
CA SER A 85 -2.81 -5.29 -17.29
C SER A 85 -2.98 -6.05 -18.60
N PHE A 86 -1.87 -6.29 -19.27
CA PHE A 86 -1.81 -7.22 -20.40
C PHE A 86 -0.43 -7.89 -20.45
N ASP A 87 -0.42 -9.12 -20.93
CA ASP A 87 0.80 -9.90 -21.07
C ASP A 87 1.30 -9.79 -22.51
N THR A 88 2.61 -9.62 -22.66
CA THR A 88 3.36 -9.83 -23.90
C THR A 88 4.15 -11.12 -23.79
N PRO A 89 4.78 -11.63 -24.85
CA PRO A 89 5.60 -12.83 -24.76
C PRO A 89 6.72 -12.77 -23.72
N ASP A 90 7.28 -11.57 -23.48
CA ASP A 90 8.47 -11.39 -22.65
C ASP A 90 8.20 -10.60 -21.36
N ASN A 91 7.11 -9.83 -21.31
CA ASN A 91 6.83 -8.91 -20.20
C ASN A 91 5.35 -8.89 -19.84
N ARG A 92 5.08 -8.45 -18.62
CA ARG A 92 3.75 -8.07 -18.16
C ARG A 92 3.69 -6.56 -18.03
N ILE A 93 2.67 -5.94 -18.61
CA ILE A 93 2.49 -4.49 -18.57
C ILE A 93 1.28 -4.18 -17.71
N ILE A 94 1.45 -3.33 -16.71
CA ILE A 94 0.37 -2.82 -15.88
C ILE A 94 0.22 -1.32 -16.08
N PHE A 95 -1.00 -0.84 -16.02
CA PHE A 95 -1.29 0.58 -16.07
C PHE A 95 -2.30 0.96 -15.00
N LEU A 96 -2.09 2.12 -14.39
CA LEU A 96 -2.91 2.66 -13.30
C LEU A 96 -3.19 4.14 -13.56
N GLU A 97 -4.40 4.58 -13.32
CA GLU A 97 -4.72 6.01 -13.32
C GLU A 97 -4.01 6.75 -12.19
N ALA A 98 -3.33 7.83 -12.51
CA ALA A 98 -2.67 8.72 -11.56
C ALA A 98 -3.41 10.06 -11.51
N GLY A 99 -4.53 10.10 -10.80
CA GLY A 99 -5.43 11.23 -10.78
C GLY A 99 -6.20 11.43 -12.09
N ALA A 100 -6.70 12.64 -12.28
CA ALA A 100 -7.47 12.99 -13.48
C ALA A 100 -6.62 13.23 -14.73
N GLU A 101 -5.31 13.37 -14.59
CA GLU A 101 -4.45 13.92 -15.65
C GLU A 101 -3.45 12.91 -16.24
N ALA A 102 -3.12 11.83 -15.53
CA ALA A 102 -2.03 10.96 -15.93
C ALA A 102 -2.32 9.46 -15.77
N ILE A 103 -1.50 8.64 -16.42
CA ILE A 103 -1.50 7.18 -16.35
C ILE A 103 -0.07 6.73 -16.06
N LEU A 104 0.11 5.94 -15.02
CA LEU A 104 1.34 5.22 -14.74
C LEU A 104 1.30 3.90 -15.51
N LEU A 105 2.31 3.65 -16.34
CA LEU A 105 2.51 2.40 -17.05
C LEU A 105 3.80 1.76 -16.54
N CYS A 106 3.73 0.50 -16.12
CA CYS A 106 4.87 -0.26 -15.64
C CYS A 106 5.11 -1.49 -16.52
N VAL A 107 6.33 -1.68 -16.94
CA VAL A 107 6.80 -2.90 -17.59
C VAL A 107 7.43 -3.77 -16.52
N CYS A 108 6.90 -4.96 -16.34
CA CYS A 108 7.31 -5.91 -15.33
C CYS A 108 7.87 -7.19 -15.95
N ASN A 109 8.69 -7.92 -15.22
CA ASN A 109 9.10 -9.27 -15.60
C ASN A 109 7.87 -10.15 -15.83
N TYR A 110 7.96 -11.13 -16.71
CA TYR A 110 6.84 -12.04 -17.02
C TYR A 110 6.35 -12.79 -15.77
N GLU A 111 7.24 -13.15 -14.85
CA GLU A 111 6.93 -13.86 -13.60
C GLU A 111 6.57 -12.92 -12.44
N ALA A 112 6.40 -11.62 -12.70
CA ALA A 112 6.13 -10.63 -11.67
C ALA A 112 4.87 -10.96 -10.85
N ASN A 113 5.00 -10.89 -9.54
CA ASN A 113 3.88 -11.09 -8.63
C ASN A 113 3.10 -9.77 -8.43
N PHE A 114 1.94 -9.69 -9.08
CA PHE A 114 1.09 -8.51 -9.02
C PHE A 114 0.54 -8.21 -7.64
N ASP A 115 0.32 -9.22 -6.80
CA ASP A 115 -0.16 -9.03 -5.43
C ASP A 115 0.81 -8.18 -4.59
N LYS A 116 2.10 -8.26 -4.91
CA LYS A 116 3.14 -7.44 -4.26
C LYS A 116 3.25 -6.05 -4.88
N ILE A 117 3.07 -5.94 -6.20
CA ILE A 117 3.27 -4.71 -6.95
C ILE A 117 2.08 -3.76 -6.79
N PHE A 118 0.85 -4.26 -6.93
CA PHE A 118 -0.34 -3.41 -6.96
C PHE A 118 -0.53 -2.51 -5.73
N PRO A 119 -0.41 -2.98 -4.48
CA PRO A 119 -0.59 -2.10 -3.32
C PRO A 119 0.40 -0.92 -3.32
N ILE A 120 1.65 -1.20 -3.71
CA ILE A 120 2.70 -0.18 -3.81
C ILE A 120 2.42 0.75 -5.00
N ALA A 121 2.06 0.21 -6.16
CA ALA A 121 1.73 1.00 -7.34
C ALA A 121 0.53 1.95 -7.08
N TYR A 122 -0.50 1.49 -6.36
CA TYR A 122 -1.60 2.36 -5.93
C TYR A 122 -1.13 3.48 -5.00
N LEU A 123 -0.24 3.21 -4.05
CA LEU A 123 0.36 4.25 -3.23
C LEU A 123 1.13 5.27 -4.08
N VAL A 124 1.86 4.78 -5.09
CA VAL A 124 2.65 5.65 -6.00
C VAL A 124 1.74 6.54 -6.83
N VAL A 125 0.68 6.00 -7.44
CA VAL A 125 -0.24 6.82 -8.26
C VAL A 125 -0.99 7.84 -7.42
N GLU A 126 -1.31 7.54 -6.16
CA GLU A 126 -1.88 8.51 -5.25
C GLU A 126 -0.91 9.68 -4.98
N LYS A 127 0.36 9.37 -4.70
CA LYS A 127 1.40 10.37 -4.50
C LYS A 127 1.61 11.22 -5.77
N ILE A 128 1.61 10.58 -6.95
CA ILE A 128 1.71 11.27 -8.24
C ILE A 128 0.53 12.22 -8.43
N ALA A 129 -0.70 11.75 -8.19
CA ALA A 129 -1.90 12.59 -8.30
C ALA A 129 -1.80 13.83 -7.41
N GLN A 130 -1.40 13.65 -6.14
CA GLN A 130 -1.20 14.76 -5.21
C GLN A 130 -0.11 15.73 -5.68
N LEU A 131 0.97 15.25 -6.29
CA LEU A 131 2.02 16.08 -6.88
C LEU A 131 1.51 16.86 -8.09
N LEU A 132 0.74 16.22 -8.96
CA LEU A 132 0.14 16.85 -10.14
C LEU A 132 -0.87 17.94 -9.74
N GLU A 133 -1.68 17.71 -8.73
CA GLU A 133 -2.68 18.63 -8.19
C GLU A 133 -2.10 19.67 -7.21
N GLU A 134 -0.78 19.67 -6.98
CA GLU A 134 -0.09 20.55 -6.00
C GLU A 134 -0.63 20.44 -4.57
N SER A 135 -1.22 19.30 -4.24
CA SER A 135 -1.81 19.00 -2.93
C SER A 135 -0.92 18.10 -2.06
N PHE A 136 0.30 17.78 -2.50
CA PHE A 136 1.23 16.90 -1.77
C PHE A 136 1.76 17.57 -0.51
N ASP A 137 1.41 16.99 0.63
CA ASP A 137 1.82 17.48 1.95
C ASP A 137 3.14 16.83 2.40
N TYR A 138 4.26 17.48 2.14
CA TYR A 138 5.60 17.02 2.53
C TYR A 138 5.82 16.90 4.04
N THR A 139 4.94 17.46 4.87
CA THR A 139 5.07 17.32 6.33
C THR A 139 4.54 15.99 6.83
N HIS A 140 3.63 15.36 6.06
CA HIS A 140 2.97 14.11 6.41
C HIS A 140 3.18 12.99 5.39
N ASN A 141 3.77 13.29 4.23
CA ASN A 141 4.07 12.31 3.19
C ASN A 141 5.54 12.40 2.79
N SER A 142 6.11 11.28 2.38
CA SER A 142 7.46 11.16 1.84
C SER A 142 7.40 10.69 0.38
N LEU A 143 8.41 11.03 -0.41
CA LEU A 143 8.64 10.44 -1.73
C LEU A 143 9.27 9.04 -1.65
N GLU A 144 9.74 8.64 -0.47
CA GLU A 144 10.21 7.29 -0.24
C GLU A 144 9.06 6.29 -0.33
N ILE A 145 9.37 5.10 -0.81
CA ILE A 145 8.45 3.97 -0.80
C ILE A 145 8.81 3.12 0.41
N PRO A 146 7.87 2.89 1.33
CA PRO A 146 8.16 2.07 2.49
C PRO A 146 8.45 0.63 2.07
N ASP A 147 9.48 0.05 2.66
CA ASP A 147 9.81 -1.35 2.49
C ASP A 147 8.86 -2.17 3.37
N LEU A 148 7.68 -2.45 2.81
CA LEU A 148 6.71 -3.34 3.43
C LEU A 148 7.08 -4.78 3.05
N ALA A 149 7.70 -5.52 3.97
CA ALA A 149 7.92 -6.94 3.77
C ALA A 149 6.56 -7.66 3.76
N ILE A 150 6.19 -8.16 2.59
CA ILE A 150 4.97 -8.93 2.37
C ILE A 150 5.35 -10.41 2.43
N ASN A 151 4.69 -11.17 3.30
CA ASN A 151 4.87 -12.61 3.36
C ASN A 151 4.30 -13.25 2.09
N GLU A 152 5.06 -14.13 1.44
CA GLU A 152 4.67 -14.81 0.19
C GLU A 152 3.39 -15.66 0.31
N ASN A 153 3.05 -16.08 1.53
CA ASN A 153 1.83 -16.83 1.79
C ASN A 153 0.57 -15.92 1.88
N TYR A 154 0.76 -14.60 1.80
CA TYR A 154 -0.33 -13.64 1.83
C TYR A 154 -0.59 -13.11 0.42
N SER A 155 -1.13 -13.98 -0.43
CA SER A 155 -1.54 -13.62 -1.78
C SER A 155 -2.85 -12.86 -1.74
N LEU A 156 -2.92 -11.72 -2.41
CA LEU A 156 -4.17 -11.03 -2.69
C LEU A 156 -4.93 -11.70 -3.85
N ASN A 157 -4.32 -12.72 -4.49
CA ASN A 157 -4.81 -13.45 -5.66
C ASN A 157 -5.34 -12.55 -6.80
N LEU A 158 -4.80 -11.36 -6.95
CA LEU A 158 -5.20 -10.39 -7.98
C LEU A 158 -5.03 -10.95 -9.39
N ASP A 159 -4.10 -11.88 -9.59
CA ASP A 159 -3.88 -12.56 -10.88
C ASP A 159 -5.03 -13.50 -11.31
N ARG A 160 -5.94 -13.86 -10.41
CA ARG A 160 -7.01 -14.83 -10.70
C ARG A 160 -8.33 -14.19 -11.13
N HIS A 161 -8.46 -12.88 -11.00
CA HIS A 161 -9.70 -12.16 -11.31
C HIS A 161 -9.65 -11.56 -12.71
N THR A 162 -9.64 -12.42 -13.71
CA THR A 162 -9.89 -12.00 -15.10
C THR A 162 -11.40 -12.04 -15.33
N VAL A 163 -12.01 -10.87 -15.40
CA VAL A 163 -13.35 -10.74 -16.00
C VAL A 163 -13.12 -10.60 -17.50
N ASP A 164 -13.48 -11.63 -18.22
CA ASP A 164 -13.44 -11.76 -19.69
C ASP A 164 -12.13 -11.29 -20.36
N ASP A 165 -11.38 -12.26 -20.89
CA ASP A 165 -10.22 -12.01 -21.77
C ASP A 165 -10.70 -11.34 -23.05
N GLU A 166 -10.56 -10.03 -23.19
CA GLU A 166 -10.75 -9.35 -24.45
C GLU A 166 -9.46 -9.49 -25.28
N VAL A 167 -9.54 -10.12 -26.44
CA VAL A 167 -8.38 -10.33 -27.30
C VAL A 167 -8.38 -9.25 -28.39
N ILE A 168 -7.43 -8.33 -28.33
CA ILE A 168 -7.17 -7.36 -29.40
C ILE A 168 -5.90 -7.80 -30.13
N GLY A 169 -6.07 -8.43 -31.27
CA GLY A 169 -4.98 -9.03 -32.03
C GLY A 169 -4.38 -10.23 -31.26
N ASN A 170 -3.08 -10.20 -30.95
CA ASN A 170 -2.39 -11.22 -30.16
C ASN A 170 -2.24 -10.85 -28.68
N VAL A 171 -2.86 -9.76 -28.24
CA VAL A 171 -2.75 -9.24 -26.87
C VAL A 171 -3.99 -9.64 -26.09
N LYS A 172 -3.80 -10.38 -25.00
CA LYS A 172 -4.85 -10.66 -24.01
C LYS A 172 -4.89 -9.52 -23.01
N LEU A 173 -6.02 -8.81 -22.94
CA LEU A 173 -6.29 -7.83 -21.91
C LEU A 173 -6.95 -8.54 -20.74
N LYS A 174 -6.29 -8.50 -19.58
CA LYS A 174 -6.84 -8.99 -18.33
C LYS A 174 -7.37 -7.79 -17.52
N HIS A 175 -8.66 -7.75 -17.31
CA HIS A 175 -9.28 -6.73 -16.46
C HIS A 175 -9.29 -7.23 -15.01
N HIS A 176 -8.47 -6.62 -14.17
CA HIS A 176 -8.31 -7.06 -12.77
C HIS A 176 -9.37 -6.51 -11.81
N ILE A 177 -10.30 -5.68 -12.27
CA ILE A 177 -11.27 -5.07 -11.38
C ILE A 177 -12.66 -5.16 -11.96
N LYS A 178 -13.48 -5.99 -11.34
CA LYS A 178 -14.91 -5.96 -11.53
C LYS A 178 -15.47 -4.75 -10.79
N LEU A 179 -16.16 -3.90 -11.52
CA LEU A 179 -16.78 -2.69 -11.00
C LEU A 179 -17.82 -3.04 -9.97
N VAL A 180 -17.53 -2.74 -8.74
CA VAL A 180 -18.47 -2.85 -7.64
C VAL A 180 -18.97 -1.47 -7.31
N GLU A 181 -20.29 -1.28 -7.41
CA GLU A 181 -20.95 -0.01 -7.08
C GLU A 181 -20.54 0.51 -5.70
N ASN A 182 -20.25 1.81 -5.61
CA ASN A 182 -20.06 2.67 -4.43
C ASN A 182 -20.15 1.94 -3.08
N ARG A 183 -19.04 1.37 -2.58
CA ARG A 183 -19.05 0.69 -1.28
C ARG A 183 -18.07 1.32 -0.32
N LYS A 184 -18.64 1.95 0.70
CA LYS A 184 -17.87 2.32 1.89
C LYS A 184 -17.43 1.07 2.61
N LYS A 185 -16.13 0.87 2.78
CA LYS A 185 -15.55 -0.23 3.54
C LYS A 185 -15.10 0.26 4.90
N ASN A 186 -15.57 -0.38 5.95
CA ASN A 186 -15.19 -0.08 7.32
C ASN A 186 -14.24 -1.17 7.80
N PHE A 187 -13.01 -0.79 8.12
CA PHE A 187 -12.00 -1.72 8.65
C PHE A 187 -11.70 -1.40 10.11
N LYS A 188 -11.85 -2.39 10.95
CA LYS A 188 -11.45 -2.32 12.35
C LYS A 188 -9.97 -2.70 12.46
N LEU A 189 -9.16 -1.75 12.93
CA LEU A 189 -7.75 -1.93 13.21
C LEU A 189 -7.53 -1.93 14.72
N ILE A 190 -6.76 -2.88 15.23
CA ILE A 190 -6.35 -2.97 16.61
C ILE A 190 -4.87 -2.68 16.71
N VAL A 191 -4.46 -1.80 17.62
CA VAL A 191 -3.06 -1.45 17.84
C VAL A 191 -2.64 -1.93 19.22
N LEU A 192 -1.69 -2.89 19.26
CA LEU A 192 -1.18 -3.57 20.43
C LEU A 192 0.32 -3.30 20.61
N GLY A 193 0.83 -3.63 21.77
CA GLY A 193 2.24 -3.52 22.14
C GLY A 193 2.41 -2.95 23.54
N SER A 194 3.63 -3.01 24.06
CA SER A 194 3.98 -2.63 25.39
C SER A 194 3.76 -1.14 25.69
N ALA A 195 3.87 -0.74 26.94
CA ALA A 195 3.75 0.66 27.32
C ALA A 195 4.88 1.51 26.70
N ALA A 196 4.54 2.75 26.29
CA ALA A 196 5.48 3.74 25.76
C ALA A 196 6.23 3.36 24.46
N VAL A 197 5.76 2.34 23.69
CA VAL A 197 6.31 2.04 22.36
C VAL A 197 5.86 3.04 21.28
N GLY A 198 4.86 3.87 21.57
CA GLY A 198 4.39 4.94 20.69
C GLY A 198 3.10 4.65 19.92
N LYS A 199 2.26 3.70 20.35
CA LYS A 199 0.97 3.37 19.74
C LYS A 199 0.08 4.58 19.51
N THR A 200 -0.23 5.30 20.58
CA THR A 200 -1.07 6.53 20.54
C THR A 200 -0.43 7.61 19.67
N THR A 201 0.90 7.75 19.72
CA THR A 201 1.63 8.71 18.88
C THR A 201 1.52 8.33 17.40
N LEU A 202 1.63 7.03 17.08
CA LEU A 202 1.47 6.51 15.73
C LEU A 202 0.07 6.83 15.17
N ILE A 203 -0.96 6.57 15.95
CA ILE A 203 -2.35 6.87 15.57
C ILE A 203 -2.56 8.38 15.41
N ASN A 204 -2.09 9.20 16.34
CA ASN A 204 -2.22 10.65 16.25
C ASN A 204 -1.47 11.22 15.02
N SER A 205 -0.30 10.67 14.70
CA SER A 205 0.46 11.04 13.50
C SER A 205 -0.34 10.71 12.23
N PHE A 206 -0.94 9.52 12.15
CA PHE A 206 -1.83 9.14 11.04
C PHE A 206 -3.05 10.07 10.92
N LEU A 207 -3.68 10.42 12.05
CA LEU A 207 -4.83 11.32 12.10
C LEU A 207 -4.47 12.79 11.86
N LYS A 208 -3.19 13.11 11.63
CA LYS A 208 -2.66 14.49 11.49
C LYS A 208 -3.01 15.39 12.68
N LYS A 209 -3.16 14.81 13.87
CA LYS A 209 -3.40 15.55 15.11
C LYS A 209 -2.08 16.11 15.63
N SER A 210 -2.15 17.27 16.28
CA SER A 210 -0.99 17.86 16.96
C SER A 210 -0.42 16.88 17.99
N GLN A 211 0.89 16.65 17.91
CA GLN A 211 1.57 15.79 18.86
C GLN A 211 1.66 16.49 20.21
N VAL A 212 1.16 15.84 21.25
CA VAL A 212 1.32 16.31 22.62
C VAL A 212 2.73 15.95 23.08
N ARG A 213 3.55 16.94 23.44
CA ARG A 213 4.95 16.73 23.89
C ARG A 213 5.05 15.98 25.20
N ASP A 214 4.04 16.09 26.05
CA ASP A 214 4.00 15.42 27.34
C ASP A 214 3.44 14.00 27.20
N TYR A 215 4.26 13.02 27.56
CA TYR A 215 3.81 11.63 27.62
C TYR A 215 2.71 11.48 28.67
N ARG A 216 1.54 11.03 28.22
CA ARG A 216 0.45 10.58 29.10
C ARG A 216 0.12 9.13 28.76
N PRO A 217 0.17 8.22 29.75
CA PRO A 217 -0.21 6.83 29.48
C PRO A 217 -1.68 6.75 29.07
N THR A 218 -1.97 5.93 28.07
CA THR A 218 -3.35 5.63 27.66
C THR A 218 -4.01 4.83 28.78
N LEU A 219 -5.12 5.33 29.31
CA LEU A 219 -5.92 4.63 30.32
C LEU A 219 -7.07 3.91 29.63
N GLY A 220 -7.01 2.58 29.60
CA GLY A 220 -8.04 1.76 28.98
C GLY A 220 -7.95 1.71 27.45
N ILE A 221 -8.97 2.23 26.76
CA ILE A 221 -9.12 2.14 25.31
C ILE A 221 -9.43 3.50 24.72
N SER A 222 -8.76 3.83 23.63
CA SER A 222 -9.08 5.01 22.83
C SER A 222 -9.55 4.59 21.43
N LEU A 223 -10.68 5.14 21.01
CA LEU A 223 -11.28 4.90 19.69
C LEU A 223 -11.07 6.10 18.79
N SER A 224 -10.54 5.87 17.61
CA SER A 224 -10.37 6.89 16.57
C SER A 224 -10.91 6.42 15.25
N THR A 225 -11.40 7.36 14.43
CA THR A 225 -11.88 7.08 13.08
C THR A 225 -11.17 7.95 12.06
N GLN A 226 -10.81 7.36 10.93
CA GLN A 226 -10.23 8.09 9.80
C GLN A 226 -10.82 7.56 8.50
N LYS A 227 -11.13 8.48 7.59
CA LYS A 227 -11.60 8.15 6.24
C LYS A 227 -10.48 8.41 5.24
N TYR A 228 -10.40 7.55 4.25
CA TYR A 228 -9.44 7.60 3.19
C TYR A 228 -10.11 7.24 1.86
N TYR A 229 -9.82 8.00 0.81
CA TYR A 229 -10.31 7.74 -0.55
C TYR A 229 -9.26 6.92 -1.30
N VAL A 230 -9.69 5.86 -1.96
CA VAL A 230 -8.80 5.07 -2.81
C VAL A 230 -8.69 5.77 -4.15
N GLN A 231 -7.48 6.13 -4.54
CA GLN A 231 -7.23 6.80 -5.82
C GLN A 231 -7.64 5.88 -6.99
N GLY A 232 -8.28 6.45 -8.00
CA GLY A 232 -8.78 5.72 -9.16
C GLY A 232 -10.17 5.08 -8.98
N PHE A 233 -10.77 5.21 -7.80
CA PHE A 233 -12.13 4.74 -7.54
C PHE A 233 -13.03 5.92 -7.18
N LYS A 234 -14.13 6.08 -7.92
CA LYS A 234 -15.10 7.12 -7.62
C LYS A 234 -15.90 6.75 -6.39
N ASP A 235 -15.89 7.65 -5.40
CA ASP A 235 -16.66 7.53 -4.16
C ASP A 235 -16.32 6.35 -3.25
N ASP A 236 -15.30 5.54 -3.55
CA ASP A 236 -14.87 4.46 -2.68
C ASP A 236 -14.06 5.00 -1.51
N ILE A 237 -14.59 4.75 -0.32
CA ILE A 237 -14.04 5.25 0.93
C ILE A 237 -13.66 4.08 1.81
N ILE A 238 -12.40 4.05 2.23
CA ILE A 238 -11.96 3.23 3.35
C ILE A 238 -12.16 4.05 4.63
N SER A 239 -12.88 3.48 5.57
CA SER A 239 -13.05 4.04 6.91
C SER A 239 -12.35 3.15 7.91
N PHE A 240 -11.30 3.67 8.54
CA PHE A 240 -10.63 2.97 9.63
C PHE A 240 -11.32 3.28 10.96
N LEU A 241 -11.62 2.22 11.70
CA LEU A 241 -12.03 2.27 13.09
C LEU A 241 -10.85 1.73 13.92
N ILE A 242 -10.09 2.62 14.54
CA ILE A 242 -8.80 2.31 15.16
C ILE A 242 -8.96 2.23 16.68
N TYR A 243 -8.63 1.08 17.25
CA TYR A 243 -8.64 0.81 18.68
C TYR A 243 -7.21 0.86 19.24
N ASP A 244 -6.88 1.91 19.98
CA ASP A 244 -5.65 2.03 20.76
C ASP A 244 -5.84 1.37 22.12
N LEU A 245 -5.30 0.18 22.29
CA LEU A 245 -5.42 -0.56 23.53
C LEU A 245 -4.23 -0.28 24.44
N ALA A 246 -4.51 0.05 25.72
CA ALA A 246 -3.47 0.28 26.70
C ALA A 246 -2.58 -0.95 26.88
N GLY A 247 -1.26 -0.73 26.83
CA GLY A 247 -0.24 -1.78 26.97
C GLY A 247 -0.04 -2.31 28.39
N GLN A 248 -1.00 -2.09 29.31
CA GLN A 248 -0.90 -2.52 30.69
C GLN A 248 -1.64 -3.84 30.91
N GLU A 249 -1.06 -4.74 31.69
CA GLU A 249 -1.63 -6.07 31.97
C GLU A 249 -3.02 -6.04 32.63
N ILE A 250 -3.30 -5.01 33.41
CA ILE A 250 -4.58 -4.85 34.12
C ILE A 250 -5.79 -4.89 33.17
N PHE A 251 -5.61 -4.56 31.90
CA PHE A 251 -6.68 -4.57 30.89
C PHE A 251 -6.78 -5.89 30.11
N LYS A 252 -6.08 -6.95 30.50
CA LYS A 252 -6.05 -8.23 29.76
C LYS A 252 -7.45 -8.81 29.55
N ARG A 253 -8.31 -8.82 30.56
CA ARG A 253 -9.68 -9.39 30.44
C ARG A 253 -10.59 -8.60 29.52
N VAL A 254 -10.40 -7.29 29.46
CA VAL A 254 -11.23 -6.39 28.65
C VAL A 254 -10.78 -6.37 27.20
N ARG A 255 -9.50 -6.64 26.92
CA ARG A 255 -8.94 -6.61 25.55
C ARG A 255 -9.62 -7.59 24.60
N HIS A 256 -9.84 -8.83 25.03
CA HIS A 256 -10.43 -9.88 24.21
C HIS A 256 -11.80 -9.50 23.64
N GLU A 257 -12.62 -8.75 24.41
CA GLU A 257 -13.90 -8.25 23.91
C GLU A 257 -13.75 -7.28 22.73
N TYR A 258 -12.61 -6.56 22.67
CA TYR A 258 -12.32 -5.62 21.59
C TYR A 258 -11.62 -6.26 20.41
N TYR A 259 -11.15 -7.50 20.50
CA TYR A 259 -10.55 -8.20 19.37
C TYR A 259 -11.58 -8.60 18.33
N GLN A 260 -12.77 -8.97 18.73
CA GLN A 260 -13.81 -9.47 17.84
C GLN A 260 -14.11 -8.51 16.69
N GLY A 261 -14.18 -9.04 15.48
CA GLY A 261 -14.44 -8.30 14.26
C GLY A 261 -13.27 -7.42 13.80
N ALA A 262 -12.05 -7.64 14.30
CA ALA A 262 -10.86 -7.01 13.77
C ALA A 262 -10.55 -7.50 12.35
N HIS A 263 -10.14 -6.57 11.49
CA HIS A 263 -9.73 -6.86 10.12
C HIS A 263 -8.21 -6.89 9.99
N CYS A 264 -7.49 -6.21 10.88
CA CYS A 264 -6.03 -6.19 10.95
C CYS A 264 -5.56 -5.83 12.34
N VAL A 265 -4.39 -6.34 12.72
CA VAL A 265 -3.72 -6.03 14.00
C VAL A 265 -2.33 -5.44 13.74
N PHE A 266 -2.06 -4.30 14.34
CA PHE A 266 -0.73 -3.69 14.39
C PHE A 266 -0.08 -4.04 15.73
N ILE A 267 1.07 -4.72 15.68
CA ILE A 267 1.89 -5.03 16.86
C ILE A 267 3.09 -4.11 16.85
N VAL A 268 3.12 -3.16 17.78
CA VAL A 268 4.12 -2.10 17.81
C VAL A 268 5.16 -2.36 18.89
N TYR A 269 6.44 -2.30 18.53
CA TYR A 269 7.55 -2.31 19.45
C TYR A 269 8.46 -1.08 19.26
N ASP A 270 9.34 -0.84 20.20
CA ASP A 270 10.32 0.25 20.19
C ASP A 270 11.69 -0.31 19.81
N ILE A 271 12.26 0.11 18.68
CA ILE A 271 13.56 -0.38 18.19
C ILE A 271 14.71 -0.15 19.16
N THR A 272 14.54 0.78 20.11
CA THR A 272 15.55 1.12 21.13
C THR A 272 15.43 0.29 22.41
N ARG A 273 14.45 -0.64 22.49
CA ARG A 273 14.19 -1.46 23.67
C ARG A 273 13.88 -2.89 23.27
N LYS A 274 14.90 -3.77 23.42
CA LYS A 274 14.80 -5.18 23.02
C LYS A 274 13.65 -5.92 23.73
N GLU A 275 13.42 -5.63 25.00
CA GLU A 275 12.33 -6.23 25.78
C GLU A 275 10.95 -6.01 25.16
N THR A 276 10.72 -4.85 24.51
CA THR A 276 9.44 -4.58 23.86
C THR A 276 9.24 -5.36 22.57
N PHE A 277 10.33 -5.74 21.89
CA PHE A 277 10.31 -6.61 20.74
C PHE A 277 10.00 -8.06 21.14
N ASP A 278 10.65 -8.55 22.19
CA ASP A 278 10.41 -9.89 22.71
C ASP A 278 8.96 -10.02 23.23
N GLU A 279 8.44 -9.02 23.96
CA GLU A 279 7.03 -8.96 24.39
C GLU A 279 6.07 -8.85 23.19
N ALA A 280 6.43 -8.11 22.14
CA ALA A 280 5.60 -8.00 20.92
C ALA A 280 5.34 -9.36 20.30
N ILE A 281 6.32 -10.24 20.33
CA ILE A 281 6.27 -11.58 19.72
C ILE A 281 5.68 -12.60 20.66
N ASP A 282 6.24 -12.70 21.89
CA ASP A 282 5.93 -13.78 22.81
C ASP A 282 4.62 -13.58 23.55
N PHE A 283 4.13 -12.37 23.62
CA PHE A 283 2.90 -12.05 24.29
C PHE A 283 1.85 -11.45 23.34
N TRP A 284 2.09 -10.26 22.77
CA TRP A 284 1.07 -9.52 22.03
C TRP A 284 0.61 -10.22 20.76
N PHE A 285 1.56 -10.75 19.98
CA PHE A 285 1.26 -11.46 18.75
C PHE A 285 0.51 -12.78 19.04
N LYS A 286 1.00 -13.57 19.99
CA LYS A 286 0.36 -14.84 20.35
C LYS A 286 -1.05 -14.64 20.90
N ASP A 287 -1.22 -13.73 21.87
CA ASP A 287 -2.50 -13.40 22.48
C ASP A 287 -3.55 -12.99 21.43
N ALA A 288 -3.18 -12.14 20.47
CA ALA A 288 -4.08 -11.71 19.42
C ALA A 288 -4.31 -12.81 18.34
N ARG A 289 -3.28 -13.57 17.98
CA ARG A 289 -3.38 -14.65 16.98
C ARG A 289 -4.25 -15.79 17.47
N ASP A 290 -4.16 -16.16 18.74
CA ASP A 290 -4.97 -17.23 19.36
C ASP A 290 -6.46 -16.88 19.34
N GLU A 291 -6.81 -15.59 19.51
CA GLU A 291 -8.19 -15.12 19.52
C GLU A 291 -8.77 -14.86 18.12
N LEU A 292 -7.94 -14.30 17.22
CA LEU A 292 -8.39 -13.77 15.93
C LEU A 292 -8.10 -14.69 14.73
N GLY A 293 -7.28 -15.72 14.93
CA GLY A 293 -6.91 -16.64 13.86
C GLY A 293 -6.12 -15.95 12.73
N ASP A 294 -6.45 -16.29 11.48
CA ASP A 294 -5.66 -15.91 10.29
C ASP A 294 -6.16 -14.63 9.64
N ILE A 295 -6.06 -13.52 10.36
CA ILE A 295 -6.22 -12.17 9.80
C ILE A 295 -4.84 -11.51 9.57
N PRO A 296 -4.75 -10.41 8.80
CA PRO A 296 -3.51 -9.66 8.64
C PRO A 296 -2.95 -9.13 9.95
N PHE A 297 -1.66 -9.39 10.19
CA PHE A 297 -0.87 -8.80 11.26
C PHE A 297 0.26 -7.97 10.66
N VAL A 298 0.57 -6.84 11.27
CA VAL A 298 1.70 -5.97 10.91
C VAL A 298 2.58 -5.79 12.12
N LEU A 299 3.81 -6.27 12.05
CA LEU A 299 4.84 -6.01 13.06
C LEU A 299 5.49 -4.66 12.74
N ILE A 300 5.40 -3.71 13.66
CA ILE A 300 5.86 -2.33 13.47
C ILE A 300 7.01 -2.01 14.41
N GLY A 301 8.22 -1.84 13.86
CA GLY A 301 9.37 -1.29 14.58
C GLY A 301 9.29 0.24 14.61
N ASN A 302 8.87 0.80 15.74
CA ASN A 302 8.70 2.25 15.86
C ASN A 302 9.94 2.93 16.46
N LYS A 303 10.03 4.24 16.27
CA LYS A 303 11.07 5.16 16.76
C LYS A 303 12.40 5.08 15.99
N VAL A 304 12.34 4.83 14.67
CA VAL A 304 13.55 4.84 13.81
C VAL A 304 14.27 6.19 13.80
N ASP A 305 13.66 7.26 14.26
CA ASP A 305 14.32 8.54 14.50
C ASP A 305 15.39 8.49 15.60
N LEU A 306 15.40 7.43 16.43
CA LEU A 306 16.38 7.16 17.47
C LEU A 306 17.39 6.08 17.06
N GLU A 307 17.80 6.06 15.79
CA GLU A 307 18.68 5.05 15.20
C GLU A 307 19.96 4.79 16.02
N GLU A 308 20.57 5.83 16.55
CA GLU A 308 21.79 5.73 17.38
C GLU A 308 21.60 4.91 18.68
N LYS A 309 20.33 4.71 19.09
CA LYS A 309 19.97 3.93 20.30
C LYS A 309 19.37 2.58 19.95
N ARG A 310 19.41 2.17 18.70
CA ARG A 310 18.82 0.92 18.23
C ARG A 310 19.38 -0.29 18.99
N GLN A 311 18.50 -1.17 19.43
CA GLN A 311 18.80 -2.45 20.04
C GLN A 311 18.24 -3.62 19.24
N VAL A 312 17.24 -3.37 18.39
CA VAL A 312 16.65 -4.36 17.50
C VAL A 312 16.96 -3.95 16.07
N THR A 313 17.68 -4.79 15.36
CA THR A 313 18.02 -4.54 13.95
C THR A 313 16.80 -4.72 13.05
N LYS A 314 16.78 -4.03 11.90
CA LYS A 314 15.75 -4.21 10.88
C LYS A 314 15.67 -5.68 10.42
N GLN A 315 16.82 -6.34 10.30
CA GLN A 315 16.90 -7.74 9.89
C GLN A 315 16.25 -8.70 10.91
N GLU A 316 16.42 -8.46 12.21
CA GLU A 316 15.73 -9.24 13.25
C GLU A 316 14.21 -9.09 13.14
N GLY A 317 13.72 -7.86 12.89
CA GLY A 317 12.30 -7.59 12.66
C GLY A 317 11.75 -8.32 11.43
N LEU A 318 12.47 -8.25 10.30
CA LEU A 318 12.12 -8.92 9.05
C LEU A 318 12.03 -10.45 9.22
N VAL A 319 13.08 -11.08 9.74
CA VAL A 319 13.14 -12.55 9.95
C VAL A 319 11.99 -12.98 10.87
N LYS A 320 11.74 -12.24 11.94
CA LYS A 320 10.66 -12.60 12.86
C LYS A 320 9.28 -12.42 12.24
N ALA A 321 9.05 -11.38 11.47
CA ALA A 321 7.81 -11.18 10.75
C ALA A 321 7.54 -12.30 9.73
N GLU A 322 8.57 -12.77 9.03
CA GLU A 322 8.51 -13.91 8.12
C GLU A 322 8.10 -15.19 8.86
N GLU A 323 8.77 -15.51 9.97
CA GLU A 323 8.42 -16.67 10.82
C GLU A 323 6.96 -16.63 11.30
N LEU A 324 6.47 -15.45 11.65
CA LEU A 324 5.12 -15.21 12.15
C LEU A 324 4.07 -15.07 11.05
N ARG A 325 4.45 -15.09 9.79
CA ARG A 325 3.59 -14.80 8.63
C ARG A 325 2.85 -13.46 8.80
N SER A 326 3.59 -12.42 9.15
CA SER A 326 3.09 -11.06 9.32
C SER A 326 3.80 -10.12 8.34
N PHE A 327 3.17 -8.98 8.06
CA PHE A 327 3.86 -7.87 7.41
C PHE A 327 4.85 -7.23 8.38
N PHE A 328 5.88 -6.59 7.83
CA PHE A 328 6.85 -5.84 8.63
C PHE A 328 7.11 -4.47 8.06
N ILE A 329 7.17 -3.47 8.92
CA ILE A 329 7.55 -2.11 8.55
C ILE A 329 8.17 -1.39 9.73
N GLU A 330 9.11 -0.50 9.45
CA GLU A 330 9.67 0.41 10.43
C GLU A 330 9.10 1.82 10.29
N THR A 331 8.81 2.48 11.41
CA THR A 331 8.17 3.80 11.45
C THR A 331 8.85 4.74 12.44
N SER A 332 8.69 6.05 12.22
CA SER A 332 8.81 7.03 13.30
C SER A 332 7.49 7.77 13.45
N ALA A 333 6.78 7.46 14.50
CA ALA A 333 5.55 8.18 14.85
C ALA A 333 5.82 9.66 15.16
N LEU A 334 6.99 9.99 15.68
CA LEU A 334 7.39 11.36 16.01
C LEU A 334 7.75 12.18 14.77
N LYS A 335 8.46 11.58 13.83
CA LYS A 335 8.91 12.24 12.59
C LYS A 335 7.98 11.96 11.41
N ASN A 336 6.90 11.23 11.64
CA ASN A 336 5.93 10.81 10.62
C ASN A 336 6.55 10.00 9.46
N ILE A 337 7.64 9.24 9.74
CA ILE A 337 8.28 8.38 8.74
C ILE A 337 7.43 7.12 8.57
N ASN A 338 7.04 6.80 7.34
CA ASN A 338 6.25 5.63 6.94
C ASN A 338 4.86 5.50 7.60
N VAL A 339 4.41 6.47 8.41
CA VAL A 339 3.15 6.34 9.15
C VAL A 339 1.94 6.36 8.21
N GLN A 340 1.82 7.39 7.38
CA GLN A 340 0.70 7.51 6.44
C GLN A 340 0.67 6.33 5.47
N ASP A 341 1.82 5.97 4.94
CA ASP A 341 1.98 4.90 3.96
C ASP A 341 1.63 3.53 4.54
N THR A 342 1.97 3.26 5.81
CA THR A 342 1.59 2.02 6.52
C THR A 342 0.07 1.82 6.55
N PHE A 343 -0.67 2.81 7.00
CA PHE A 343 -2.13 2.71 7.07
C PHE A 343 -2.77 2.62 5.68
N LYS A 344 -2.25 3.36 4.70
CA LYS A 344 -2.73 3.33 3.32
C LYS A 344 -2.52 1.97 2.66
N LEU A 345 -1.31 1.42 2.74
CA LEU A 345 -0.98 0.12 2.17
C LEU A 345 -1.84 -1.00 2.75
N ILE A 346 -2.01 -1.01 4.07
CA ILE A 346 -2.89 -1.99 4.72
C ILE A 346 -4.35 -1.77 4.32
N GLY A 347 -4.81 -0.53 4.24
CA GLY A 347 -6.17 -0.20 3.77
C GLY A 347 -6.43 -0.68 2.35
N ILE A 348 -5.50 -0.44 1.45
CA ILE A 348 -5.56 -0.91 0.05
C ILE A 348 -5.57 -2.44 0.01
N GLY A 349 -4.68 -3.12 0.74
CA GLY A 349 -4.64 -4.57 0.80
C GLY A 349 -5.94 -5.19 1.33
N LEU A 350 -6.50 -4.65 2.42
CA LEU A 350 -7.78 -5.08 2.98
C LEU A 350 -8.95 -4.80 2.01
N PHE A 351 -8.91 -3.70 1.30
CA PHE A 351 -9.92 -3.34 0.31
C PHE A 351 -9.96 -4.40 -0.79
N PHE A 352 -8.84 -4.75 -1.41
CA PHE A 352 -8.78 -5.77 -2.44
C PHE A 352 -9.16 -7.17 -1.93
N LYS A 353 -8.68 -7.58 -0.76
CA LYS A 353 -9.05 -8.86 -0.15
C LYS A 353 -10.57 -9.01 0.02
N THR A 354 -11.25 -7.94 0.41
CA THR A 354 -12.71 -7.98 0.59
C THR A 354 -13.45 -8.15 -0.74
N PHE A 355 -12.90 -7.66 -1.85
CA PHE A 355 -13.48 -7.90 -3.17
C PHE A 355 -13.45 -9.38 -3.54
N GLU A 356 -12.35 -10.06 -3.31
CA GLU A 356 -12.22 -11.50 -3.57
C GLU A 356 -13.26 -12.33 -2.84
N GLU A 357 -13.42 -12.08 -1.54
CA GLU A 357 -14.36 -12.84 -0.71
C GLU A 357 -15.79 -12.68 -1.21
N MET A 358 -16.17 -11.51 -1.71
CA MET A 358 -17.51 -11.24 -2.24
C MET A 358 -17.75 -11.91 -3.60
N GLU A 359 -16.75 -11.96 -4.47
CA GLU A 359 -16.87 -12.66 -5.76
C GLU A 359 -17.03 -14.16 -5.59
N ARG A 360 -16.30 -14.76 -4.65
CA ARG A 360 -16.45 -16.19 -4.32
C ARG A 360 -17.88 -16.55 -3.85
N LEU A 361 -18.53 -15.65 -3.13
CA LEU A 361 -19.90 -15.84 -2.65
C LEU A 361 -20.92 -15.68 -3.79
N ASN A 362 -20.69 -14.77 -4.75
CA ASN A 362 -21.60 -14.55 -5.88
C ASN A 362 -21.47 -15.61 -7.00
N ILE A 363 -20.37 -16.37 -7.05
CA ILE A 363 -20.18 -17.49 -8.00
C ILE A 363 -20.84 -18.79 -7.49
N SER A 364 -21.18 -18.84 -6.19
CA SER A 364 -21.80 -20.01 -5.56
C SER A 364 -23.35 -19.97 -5.53
N GLU A 365 -23.97 -18.90 -6.06
CA GLU A 365 -25.41 -18.78 -6.36
C GLU A 365 -25.64 -18.91 -7.87
#